data_176a4de1e55e49ce80fc34c70b3ab588
#
_entry.id   176a4de1e55e49ce80fc34c70b3ab588
#
_cell.length_a   1.000
_cell.length_b   1.000
_cell.length_c   1.000
_cell.angle_alpha   90.00
_cell.angle_beta   90.00
_cell.angle_gamma   90.00
#
_symmetry.space_group_name_H-M   'P 1'
#
loop_
_entity.id
_entity.type
_entity.pdbx_description
1 polymer ?
#
loop_
_entity_poly.entity_id
_entity_poly.type
_entity_poly.pdbx_seq_one_letter_code
_entity_poly.pdbx_strand_id
1 'polypeptide(L)'
;MKKALLVLKNNHSFVGRGAGSDGAAFGECVFTTGMTGYAESLTDPSYAGQILCFSYPLIGNYGMSPKWFESSKMYANGMIAVNSSRQQFHPDSADTLDVFLQRQGKLAILGIDTRKLVKILRNEGNQPSVLIVGDEQVIEQYYDKYSSDQDFDYFVNLCKNKNEVTLTDWPMLVTRKESETYIWQNDSLKITKFDKTKKTIVILDCGVKMNIVREIAKRVEQVVVVPANYTVSQILEFNPKGVLLSNGPGDPRDYDYIRQTVQDLIQVEGLAIFGICLGHQMLSLAIGCEVFKMKFGNRGANQPVQDVTTQKAYLTSQNHGYAVDPESIPAKYEIHFKNLNDETIEGIRHKSKPIFSVQFHPEACGGPQDTNFLFDKFVASLK
;
A
#
# COMPACT_ATOMS: atom_id res chain seq x y z
N MET A 1 -8.59 -29.67 12.80
CA MET A 1 -7.59 -28.59 12.51
C MET A 1 -7.97 -28.01 11.17
N LYS A 2 -8.12 -26.67 11.07
CA LYS A 2 -8.48 -26.08 9.77
C LYS A 2 -7.41 -26.40 8.72
N LYS A 3 -7.83 -26.77 7.53
CA LYS A 3 -6.96 -26.90 6.35
C LYS A 3 -7.07 -25.64 5.50
N ALA A 4 -6.11 -25.44 4.62
CA ALA A 4 -6.14 -24.34 3.65
C ALA A 4 -5.57 -24.81 2.31
N LEU A 5 -6.13 -24.24 1.25
CA LEU A 5 -5.71 -24.43 -0.14
C LEU A 5 -5.47 -23.07 -0.78
N LEU A 6 -4.29 -22.87 -1.34
CA LEU A 6 -3.98 -21.73 -2.23
C LEU A 6 -3.86 -22.27 -3.65
N VAL A 7 -4.61 -21.66 -4.58
CA VAL A 7 -4.54 -21.98 -6.02
C VAL A 7 -4.13 -20.70 -6.76
N LEU A 8 -3.13 -20.81 -7.64
CA LEU A 8 -2.68 -19.74 -8.53
C LEU A 8 -3.21 -19.97 -9.95
N LYS A 9 -3.45 -18.92 -10.70
CA LYS A 9 -3.97 -19.01 -12.09
C LYS A 9 -3.07 -19.83 -13.03
N ASN A 10 -1.78 -19.91 -12.76
CA ASN A 10 -0.80 -20.70 -13.52
C ASN A 10 -0.74 -22.19 -13.09
N ASN A 11 -1.81 -22.71 -12.50
CA ASN A 11 -1.98 -24.12 -12.08
C ASN A 11 -1.05 -24.60 -10.96
N HIS A 12 -0.40 -23.69 -10.23
CA HIS A 12 0.27 -24.08 -8.99
C HIS A 12 -0.70 -24.06 -7.82
N SER A 13 -0.65 -25.10 -6.99
CA SER A 13 -1.42 -25.18 -5.76
C SER A 13 -0.55 -25.52 -4.55
N PHE A 14 -1.00 -25.09 -3.37
CA PHE A 14 -0.35 -25.34 -2.09
C PHE A 14 -1.39 -25.71 -1.05
N VAL A 15 -1.18 -26.82 -0.37
CA VAL A 15 -2.01 -27.25 0.76
C VAL A 15 -1.26 -26.99 2.06
N GLY A 16 -1.96 -26.41 3.04
CA GLY A 16 -1.38 -26.04 4.33
C GLY A 16 -2.41 -26.04 5.46
N ARG A 17 -2.03 -25.46 6.59
CA ARG A 17 -2.91 -25.25 7.74
C ARG A 17 -3.66 -23.94 7.58
N GLY A 18 -4.96 -23.94 7.85
CA GLY A 18 -5.78 -22.73 7.90
C GLY A 18 -5.66 -22.00 9.24
N ALA A 19 -5.68 -20.66 9.18
CA ALA A 19 -5.82 -19.77 10.32
C ALA A 19 -6.79 -18.63 9.99
N GLY A 20 -7.27 -17.92 11.00
CA GLY A 20 -8.30 -16.88 10.83
C GLY A 20 -9.69 -17.45 10.59
N SER A 21 -10.48 -16.82 9.72
CA SER A 21 -11.86 -17.21 9.41
C SER A 21 -11.92 -18.32 8.36
N ASP A 22 -13.05 -19.04 8.31
CA ASP A 22 -13.35 -19.98 7.24
C ASP A 22 -13.93 -19.23 6.03
N GLY A 23 -13.73 -19.78 4.83
CA GLY A 23 -14.26 -19.21 3.59
C GLY A 23 -13.25 -19.21 2.45
N ALA A 24 -13.51 -18.35 1.46
CA ALA A 24 -12.65 -18.16 0.30
C ALA A 24 -12.37 -16.68 0.07
N ALA A 25 -11.14 -16.36 -0.32
CA ALA A 25 -10.71 -15.02 -0.70
C ALA A 25 -9.99 -15.06 -2.04
N PHE A 26 -10.32 -14.13 -2.91
CA PHE A 26 -9.64 -13.90 -4.18
C PHE A 26 -8.69 -12.69 -4.08
N GLY A 27 -7.57 -12.74 -4.80
CA GLY A 27 -6.66 -11.60 -4.88
C GLY A 27 -5.42 -11.89 -5.73
N GLU A 28 -4.71 -10.84 -6.11
CA GLU A 28 -3.38 -10.98 -6.70
C GLU A 28 -2.40 -11.49 -5.63
N CYS A 29 -1.80 -12.66 -5.83
CA CYS A 29 -0.78 -13.18 -4.93
C CYS A 29 0.51 -12.37 -5.11
N VAL A 30 0.92 -11.72 -4.04
CA VAL A 30 2.15 -10.90 -3.99
C VAL A 30 2.99 -11.33 -2.80
N PHE A 31 4.28 -10.95 -2.78
CA PHE A 31 5.15 -11.28 -1.65
C PHE A 31 5.90 -10.06 -1.14
N THR A 32 6.22 -10.09 0.15
CA THR A 32 7.12 -9.12 0.78
C THR A 32 8.35 -9.82 1.34
N THR A 33 9.50 -9.14 1.27
CA THR A 33 10.77 -9.59 1.86
C THR A 33 11.05 -8.94 3.22
N GLY A 34 10.13 -8.10 3.72
CA GLY A 34 10.24 -7.49 5.04
C GLY A 34 10.33 -8.52 6.16
N MET A 35 11.30 -8.36 7.06
CA MET A 35 11.48 -9.24 8.23
C MET A 35 10.68 -8.79 9.44
N THR A 36 10.20 -7.55 9.43
CA THR A 36 9.43 -6.88 10.49
C THR A 36 8.26 -6.12 9.86
N GLY A 37 7.34 -5.59 10.67
CA GLY A 37 6.26 -4.75 10.16
C GLY A 37 5.10 -5.54 9.55
N TYR A 38 4.82 -6.75 10.03
CA TYR A 38 3.69 -7.52 9.50
C TYR A 38 2.33 -6.91 9.88
N ALA A 39 2.21 -6.30 11.06
CA ALA A 39 0.99 -5.63 11.48
C ALA A 39 0.70 -4.40 10.60
N GLU A 40 1.74 -3.63 10.32
CA GLU A 40 1.73 -2.48 9.43
C GLU A 40 1.38 -2.90 8.00
N SER A 41 2.04 -3.95 7.49
CA SER A 41 1.76 -4.47 6.14
C SER A 41 0.32 -4.99 5.99
N LEU A 42 -0.20 -5.74 6.97
CA LEU A 42 -1.57 -6.27 6.92
C LEU A 42 -2.63 -5.16 6.94
N THR A 43 -2.34 -4.04 7.60
CA THR A 43 -3.24 -2.89 7.72
C THR A 43 -2.95 -1.77 6.71
N ASP A 44 -1.95 -1.94 5.84
CA ASP A 44 -1.67 -1.01 4.74
C ASP A 44 -2.75 -1.10 3.66
N PRO A 45 -3.50 -0.02 3.37
CA PRO A 45 -4.53 -0.02 2.34
C PRO A 45 -4.01 -0.37 0.94
N SER A 46 -2.72 -0.18 0.66
CA SER A 46 -2.11 -0.52 -0.64
C SER A 46 -2.16 -2.01 -0.96
N TYR A 47 -2.40 -2.88 0.02
CA TYR A 47 -2.62 -4.32 -0.21
C TYR A 47 -4.08 -4.70 -0.48
N ALA A 48 -5.00 -3.75 -0.63
CA ALA A 48 -6.38 -4.08 -1.00
C ALA A 48 -6.41 -4.86 -2.34
N GLY A 49 -7.20 -5.93 -2.37
CA GLY A 49 -7.27 -6.83 -3.53
C GLY A 49 -6.12 -7.83 -3.66
N GLN A 50 -5.21 -7.91 -2.69
CA GLN A 50 -4.04 -8.80 -2.74
C GLN A 50 -4.07 -9.86 -1.65
N ILE A 51 -3.46 -11.03 -1.94
CA ILE A 51 -3.13 -12.07 -0.96
C ILE A 51 -1.63 -11.98 -0.70
N LEU A 52 -1.25 -11.60 0.52
CA LEU A 52 0.12 -11.24 0.87
C LEU A 52 0.90 -12.43 1.42
N CYS A 53 1.97 -12.80 0.72
CA CYS A 53 2.94 -13.80 1.18
C CYS A 53 4.11 -13.13 1.92
N PHE A 54 4.32 -13.51 3.17
CA PHE A 54 5.52 -13.16 3.92
C PHE A 54 6.63 -14.18 3.61
N SER A 55 7.72 -13.73 3.02
CA SER A 55 8.90 -14.58 2.78
C SER A 55 9.66 -14.88 4.06
N TYR A 56 9.53 -14.03 5.09
CA TYR A 56 10.08 -14.28 6.42
C TYR A 56 9.35 -15.41 7.12
N PRO A 57 10.06 -16.41 7.69
CA PRO A 57 9.46 -17.69 8.09
C PRO A 57 8.53 -17.60 9.31
N LEU A 58 8.70 -16.62 10.19
CA LEU A 58 7.91 -16.50 11.42
C LEU A 58 7.32 -15.09 11.54
N ILE A 59 5.99 -15.01 11.64
CA ILE A 59 5.24 -13.77 11.91
C ILE A 59 4.38 -13.94 13.17
N GLY A 60 3.77 -12.86 13.65
CA GLY A 60 2.87 -12.90 14.81
C GLY A 60 3.56 -12.89 16.18
N ASN A 61 4.89 -12.90 16.24
CA ASN A 61 5.66 -13.01 17.47
C ASN A 61 5.51 -11.81 18.43
N TYR A 62 5.34 -10.59 17.93
CA TYR A 62 5.04 -9.42 18.77
C TYR A 62 3.54 -9.09 18.87
N GLY A 63 2.67 -9.90 18.22
CA GLY A 63 1.22 -9.74 18.26
C GLY A 63 0.69 -8.63 17.36
N MET A 64 -0.51 -8.15 17.67
CA MET A 64 -1.20 -7.08 16.94
C MET A 64 -1.55 -5.96 17.92
N SER A 65 -1.25 -4.70 17.54
CA SER A 65 -1.59 -3.52 18.34
C SER A 65 -2.08 -2.38 17.44
N PRO A 66 -3.16 -1.70 17.83
CA PRO A 66 -3.63 -0.49 17.13
C PRO A 66 -2.56 0.62 17.00
N LYS A 67 -1.54 0.62 17.86
CA LYS A 67 -0.42 1.57 17.79
C LYS A 67 0.40 1.43 16.51
N TRP A 68 0.46 0.21 15.93
CA TRP A 68 1.24 -0.11 14.73
C TRP A 68 0.41 -0.12 13.45
N PHE A 69 -0.91 0.02 13.58
CA PHE A 69 -1.80 -0.04 12.43
C PHE A 69 -1.66 1.20 11.54
N GLU A 70 -1.63 0.95 10.25
CA GLU A 70 -1.62 1.98 9.21
C GLU A 70 -3.03 2.38 8.77
N SER A 71 -4.04 1.63 9.21
CA SER A 71 -5.46 1.92 9.01
C SER A 71 -6.32 1.19 10.03
N SER A 72 -7.63 1.41 9.99
CA SER A 72 -8.59 0.84 10.96
C SER A 72 -8.84 -0.67 10.78
N LYS A 73 -8.45 -1.27 9.65
CA LYS A 73 -8.75 -2.68 9.31
C LYS A 73 -7.66 -3.32 8.46
N MET A 74 -7.70 -4.66 8.34
CA MET A 74 -6.88 -5.39 7.39
C MET A 74 -7.43 -5.25 5.98
N TYR A 75 -6.64 -4.69 5.08
CA TYR A 75 -7.02 -4.53 3.68
C TYR A 75 -6.58 -5.69 2.80
N ALA A 76 -5.46 -6.35 3.08
CA ALA A 76 -5.10 -7.58 2.38
C ALA A 76 -6.25 -8.60 2.46
N ASN A 77 -6.55 -9.26 1.34
CA ASN A 77 -7.67 -10.22 1.27
C ASN A 77 -7.34 -11.54 1.96
N GLY A 78 -6.06 -11.88 2.06
CA GLY A 78 -5.57 -13.05 2.76
C GLY A 78 -4.08 -12.98 3.02
N MET A 79 -3.58 -13.92 3.80
CA MET A 79 -2.20 -13.96 4.24
C MET A 79 -1.59 -15.35 4.04
N ILE A 80 -0.30 -15.38 3.70
CA ILE A 80 0.49 -16.60 3.51
C ILE A 80 1.77 -16.48 4.32
N ALA A 81 2.08 -17.49 5.14
CA ALA A 81 3.35 -17.56 5.85
C ALA A 81 3.79 -19.02 6.14
N VAL A 82 5.06 -19.23 6.46
CA VAL A 82 5.52 -20.55 6.91
C VAL A 82 4.96 -20.86 8.29
N ASN A 83 5.18 -19.95 9.24
CA ASN A 83 4.69 -20.11 10.61
C ASN A 83 4.13 -18.79 11.17
N SER A 84 3.20 -18.94 12.10
CA SER A 84 2.68 -17.87 12.93
C SER A 84 2.83 -18.22 14.40
N SER A 85 3.30 -17.26 15.21
CA SER A 85 3.37 -17.44 16.66
C SER A 85 1.96 -17.59 17.24
N ARG A 86 1.81 -18.54 18.14
CA ARG A 86 0.56 -18.74 18.90
C ARG A 86 0.45 -17.82 20.12
N GLN A 87 1.55 -17.19 20.50
CA GLN A 87 1.64 -16.29 21.64
C GLN A 87 2.26 -14.96 21.20
N GLN A 88 1.86 -13.90 21.86
CA GLN A 88 2.43 -12.57 21.69
C GLN A 88 3.39 -12.26 22.82
N PHE A 89 4.53 -11.63 22.51
CA PHE A 89 5.59 -11.37 23.48
C PHE A 89 5.86 -9.88 23.70
N HIS A 90 5.13 -8.99 23.02
CA HIS A 90 5.32 -7.54 23.17
C HIS A 90 4.31 -6.97 24.17
N PRO A 91 4.72 -6.09 25.11
CA PRO A 91 3.83 -5.52 26.13
C PRO A 91 2.68 -4.66 25.54
N ASP A 92 2.88 -4.07 24.38
CA ASP A 92 1.84 -3.29 23.68
C ASP A 92 0.87 -4.15 22.83
N SER A 93 1.07 -5.46 22.79
CA SER A 93 0.18 -6.34 22.01
C SER A 93 -1.21 -6.42 22.65
N ALA A 94 -2.23 -6.18 21.85
CA ALA A 94 -3.62 -6.34 22.24
C ALA A 94 -4.19 -7.73 21.93
N ASP A 95 -3.73 -8.33 20.81
CA ASP A 95 -4.24 -9.61 20.29
C ASP A 95 -3.10 -10.46 19.69
N THR A 96 -3.36 -11.76 19.58
CA THR A 96 -2.55 -12.61 18.68
C THR A 96 -2.96 -12.36 17.23
N LEU A 97 -2.09 -12.72 16.29
CA LEU A 97 -2.38 -12.59 14.87
C LEU A 97 -3.63 -13.40 14.43
N ASP A 98 -3.82 -14.61 14.97
CA ASP A 98 -4.99 -15.45 14.64
C ASP A 98 -6.30 -14.81 15.12
N VAL A 99 -6.34 -14.28 16.35
CA VAL A 99 -7.52 -13.56 16.87
C VAL A 99 -7.82 -12.31 16.03
N PHE A 100 -6.78 -11.57 15.64
CA PHE A 100 -6.95 -10.42 14.75
C PHE A 100 -7.55 -10.83 13.40
N LEU A 101 -7.02 -11.86 12.73
CA LEU A 101 -7.55 -12.37 11.47
C LEU A 101 -9.02 -12.79 11.60
N GLN A 102 -9.38 -13.51 12.65
CA GLN A 102 -10.78 -13.93 12.91
C GLN A 102 -11.70 -12.73 13.07
N ARG A 103 -11.32 -11.72 13.87
CA ARG A 103 -12.12 -10.49 14.05
C ARG A 103 -12.30 -9.70 12.76
N GLN A 104 -11.29 -9.74 11.87
CA GLN A 104 -11.33 -9.07 10.57
C GLN A 104 -12.04 -9.89 9.47
N GLY A 105 -12.48 -11.12 9.77
CA GLY A 105 -13.06 -12.03 8.77
C GLY A 105 -12.06 -12.43 7.68
N LYS A 106 -10.76 -12.47 8.01
CA LYS A 106 -9.68 -12.72 7.06
C LYS A 106 -9.12 -14.13 7.19
N LEU A 107 -8.55 -14.62 6.09
CA LEU A 107 -8.06 -15.98 5.93
C LEU A 107 -6.54 -16.00 5.88
N ALA A 108 -5.96 -17.10 6.38
CA ALA A 108 -4.53 -17.35 6.23
C ALA A 108 -4.21 -18.81 5.94
N ILE A 109 -3.16 -19.05 5.16
CA ILE A 109 -2.54 -20.35 4.96
C ILE A 109 -1.13 -20.35 5.58
N LEU A 110 -0.87 -21.38 6.37
CA LEU A 110 0.40 -21.58 7.07
C LEU A 110 1.01 -22.94 6.72
N GLY A 111 2.33 -23.06 6.82
CA GLY A 111 3.04 -24.34 6.66
C GLY A 111 3.34 -24.72 5.21
N ILE A 112 3.17 -23.80 4.25
CA ILE A 112 3.55 -24.04 2.86
C ILE A 112 5.00 -23.63 2.59
N ASP A 113 5.57 -24.11 1.50
CA ASP A 113 6.88 -23.66 1.00
C ASP A 113 6.76 -22.27 0.37
N THR A 114 6.85 -21.22 1.19
CA THR A 114 6.82 -19.83 0.74
C THR A 114 8.01 -19.49 -0.16
N ARG A 115 9.17 -20.18 0.00
CA ARG A 115 10.32 -19.98 -0.89
C ARG A 115 10.01 -20.45 -2.31
N LYS A 116 9.34 -21.61 -2.46
CA LYS A 116 8.87 -22.10 -3.77
C LYS A 116 7.87 -21.11 -4.37
N LEU A 117 6.88 -20.66 -3.61
CA LEU A 117 5.88 -19.68 -4.04
C LEU A 117 6.54 -18.37 -4.51
N VAL A 118 7.44 -17.78 -3.71
CA VAL A 118 8.17 -16.56 -4.07
C VAL A 118 8.99 -16.73 -5.36
N LYS A 119 9.61 -17.89 -5.57
CA LYS A 119 10.33 -18.19 -6.83
C LYS A 119 9.39 -18.23 -8.04
N ILE A 120 8.19 -18.82 -7.90
CA ILE A 120 7.17 -18.81 -8.95
C ILE A 120 6.78 -17.37 -9.28
N LEU A 121 6.38 -16.57 -8.27
CA LEU A 121 5.96 -15.18 -8.47
C LEU A 121 7.07 -14.32 -9.08
N ARG A 122 8.32 -14.52 -8.68
CA ARG A 122 9.46 -13.81 -9.26
C ARG A 122 9.69 -14.18 -10.73
N ASN A 123 9.58 -15.46 -11.07
CA ASN A 123 9.90 -15.96 -12.40
C ASN A 123 8.75 -15.78 -13.42
N GLU A 124 7.49 -15.84 -12.95
CA GLU A 124 6.30 -15.87 -13.80
C GLU A 124 5.43 -14.61 -13.63
N GLY A 125 5.78 -13.76 -12.66
CA GLY A 125 5.01 -12.57 -12.27
C GLY A 125 3.98 -12.87 -11.17
N ASN A 126 3.42 -11.80 -10.62
CA ASN A 126 2.31 -11.91 -9.67
C ASN A 126 1.11 -12.60 -10.31
N GLN A 127 0.44 -13.47 -9.56
CA GLN A 127 -0.62 -14.31 -10.07
C GLN A 127 -1.97 -14.00 -9.43
N PRO A 128 -3.06 -13.90 -10.20
CA PRO A 128 -4.39 -14.05 -9.66
C PRO A 128 -4.48 -15.37 -8.89
N SER A 129 -5.08 -15.34 -7.71
CA SER A 129 -5.11 -16.49 -6.82
C SER A 129 -6.36 -16.55 -5.96
N VAL A 130 -6.64 -17.74 -5.46
CA VAL A 130 -7.71 -18.03 -4.52
C VAL A 130 -7.13 -18.70 -3.29
N LEU A 131 -7.46 -18.20 -2.12
CA LEU A 131 -7.17 -18.80 -0.83
C LEU A 131 -8.46 -19.32 -0.20
N ILE A 132 -8.51 -20.61 0.13
CA ILE A 132 -9.65 -21.28 0.76
C ILE A 132 -9.20 -21.80 2.12
N VAL A 133 -10.02 -21.58 3.14
CA VAL A 133 -9.80 -22.11 4.51
C VAL A 133 -11.09 -22.77 4.99
N GLY A 134 -10.99 -23.98 5.52
CA GLY A 134 -12.13 -24.73 6.02
C GLY A 134 -11.74 -26.07 6.63
N ASP A 135 -12.72 -26.95 6.79
CA ASP A 135 -12.47 -28.35 7.14
C ASP A 135 -11.94 -29.16 5.93
N GLU A 136 -11.59 -30.41 6.18
CA GLU A 136 -11.02 -31.28 5.15
C GLU A 136 -11.97 -31.53 3.98
N GLN A 137 -13.25 -31.71 4.29
CA GLN A 137 -14.27 -32.01 3.25
C GLN A 137 -14.46 -30.78 2.33
N VAL A 138 -14.47 -29.57 2.90
CA VAL A 138 -14.53 -28.33 2.13
C VAL A 138 -13.31 -28.19 1.21
N ILE A 139 -12.12 -28.44 1.72
CA ILE A 139 -10.89 -28.34 0.93
C ILE A 139 -10.85 -29.37 -0.21
N GLU A 140 -11.19 -30.63 0.06
CA GLU A 140 -11.24 -31.68 -0.94
C GLU A 140 -12.26 -31.37 -2.04
N GLN A 141 -13.47 -30.94 -1.66
CA GLN A 141 -14.50 -30.53 -2.62
C GLN A 141 -14.01 -29.40 -3.55
N TYR A 142 -13.28 -28.42 -3.02
CA TYR A 142 -12.73 -27.34 -3.83
C TYR A 142 -11.53 -27.79 -4.67
N TYR A 143 -10.66 -28.66 -4.14
CA TYR A 143 -9.50 -29.16 -4.87
C TYR A 143 -9.92 -29.96 -6.10
N ASP A 144 -10.85 -30.91 -5.95
CA ASP A 144 -11.35 -31.73 -7.04
C ASP A 144 -12.11 -30.92 -8.09
N LYS A 145 -12.82 -29.90 -7.64
CA LYS A 145 -13.66 -29.05 -8.50
C LYS A 145 -12.87 -28.00 -9.28
N TYR A 146 -11.71 -27.53 -8.78
CA TYR A 146 -11.01 -26.37 -9.33
C TYR A 146 -9.55 -26.66 -9.73
N SER A 147 -9.25 -27.90 -10.05
CA SER A 147 -7.92 -28.33 -10.51
C SER A 147 -7.66 -28.08 -12.01
N SER A 148 -8.68 -27.67 -12.79
CA SER A 148 -8.57 -27.32 -14.20
C SER A 148 -8.60 -25.82 -14.47
N ASP A 149 -8.06 -25.35 -15.62
CA ASP A 149 -8.06 -23.93 -16.01
C ASP A 149 -9.47 -23.34 -16.12
N GLN A 150 -10.41 -24.08 -16.69
CA GLN A 150 -11.81 -23.66 -16.83
C GLN A 150 -12.48 -23.48 -15.47
N ASP A 151 -12.18 -24.36 -14.53
CA ASP A 151 -12.73 -24.31 -13.20
C ASP A 151 -12.11 -23.18 -12.38
N PHE A 152 -10.82 -22.84 -12.60
CA PHE A 152 -10.19 -21.69 -11.98
C PHE A 152 -10.87 -20.39 -12.39
N ASP A 153 -11.11 -20.17 -13.68
CA ASP A 153 -11.77 -18.94 -14.17
C ASP A 153 -13.22 -18.85 -13.65
N TYR A 154 -13.96 -19.96 -13.59
CA TYR A 154 -15.27 -20.01 -12.94
C TYR A 154 -15.19 -19.61 -11.46
N PHE A 155 -14.23 -20.14 -10.72
CA PHE A 155 -14.04 -19.85 -9.30
C PHE A 155 -13.60 -18.39 -9.08
N VAL A 156 -12.71 -17.87 -9.91
CA VAL A 156 -12.34 -16.45 -9.93
C VAL A 156 -13.57 -15.58 -10.15
N ASN A 157 -14.43 -15.93 -11.11
CA ASN A 157 -15.65 -15.18 -11.39
C ASN A 157 -16.66 -15.27 -10.24
N LEU A 158 -16.78 -16.45 -9.60
CA LEU A 158 -17.62 -16.62 -8.41
C LEU A 158 -17.15 -15.78 -7.24
N CYS A 159 -15.83 -15.71 -7.00
CA CYS A 159 -15.24 -14.86 -5.97
C CYS A 159 -15.37 -13.38 -6.30
N LYS A 160 -15.20 -12.98 -7.56
CA LYS A 160 -15.43 -11.62 -8.04
C LYS A 160 -16.87 -11.20 -7.78
N ASN A 161 -17.85 -12.01 -8.19
CA ASN A 161 -19.27 -11.72 -8.01
C ASN A 161 -19.68 -11.60 -6.53
N LYS A 162 -19.09 -12.40 -5.64
CA LYS A 162 -19.35 -12.31 -4.19
C LYS A 162 -18.69 -11.11 -3.52
N ASN A 163 -17.56 -10.62 -4.07
CA ASN A 163 -16.78 -9.54 -3.48
C ASN A 163 -16.85 -8.23 -4.29
N GLU A 164 -17.77 -8.12 -5.27
CA GLU A 164 -17.89 -6.97 -6.18
C GLU A 164 -16.57 -6.56 -6.88
N VAL A 165 -15.66 -7.52 -7.11
CA VAL A 165 -14.33 -7.25 -7.69
C VAL A 165 -14.40 -7.22 -9.23
N THR A 166 -15.27 -6.41 -9.79
CA THR A 166 -15.24 -6.06 -11.21
C THR A 166 -14.85 -4.60 -11.33
N LEU A 167 -13.71 -4.30 -11.99
CA LEU A 167 -13.22 -2.92 -12.22
C LEU A 167 -13.31 -2.08 -10.93
N THR A 168 -12.69 -2.56 -9.88
CA THR A 168 -12.83 -1.97 -8.56
C THR A 168 -12.05 -0.67 -8.52
N ASP A 169 -12.75 0.41 -8.26
CA ASP A 169 -12.11 1.67 -7.88
C ASP A 169 -11.54 1.52 -6.45
N TRP A 170 -10.31 0.96 -6.38
CA TRP A 170 -9.67 0.67 -5.11
C TRP A 170 -9.49 1.91 -4.23
N PRO A 171 -9.07 3.08 -4.74
CA PRO A 171 -9.02 4.29 -3.94
C PRO A 171 -10.35 4.62 -3.27
N MET A 172 -11.49 4.51 -3.99
CA MET A 172 -12.80 4.78 -3.42
C MET A 172 -13.27 3.75 -2.38
N LEU A 173 -12.75 2.52 -2.42
CA LEU A 173 -13.02 1.50 -1.39
C LEU A 173 -12.21 1.70 -0.10
N VAL A 174 -11.05 2.33 -0.20
CA VAL A 174 -10.12 2.48 0.94
C VAL A 174 -10.11 3.89 1.51
N THR A 175 -10.51 4.90 0.71
CA THR A 175 -10.58 6.30 1.14
C THR A 175 -11.61 6.52 2.24
N ARG A 176 -11.47 7.59 2.97
CA ARG A 176 -12.49 8.04 3.93
C ARG A 176 -13.72 8.60 3.21
N LYS A 177 -14.85 8.64 3.91
CA LYS A 177 -16.11 9.15 3.35
C LYS A 177 -16.22 10.67 3.41
N GLU A 178 -15.62 11.27 4.44
CA GLU A 178 -15.66 12.70 4.71
C GLU A 178 -14.25 13.21 5.06
N SER A 179 -14.02 14.52 4.96
CA SER A 179 -12.76 15.11 5.38
C SER A 179 -12.59 15.04 6.90
N GLU A 180 -11.38 14.77 7.34
CA GLU A 180 -11.00 14.75 8.75
C GLU A 180 -9.80 15.64 8.99
N THR A 181 -9.80 16.39 10.08
CA THR A 181 -8.70 17.28 10.48
C THR A 181 -7.93 16.69 11.64
N TYR A 182 -6.61 16.71 11.54
CA TYR A 182 -5.68 16.17 12.53
C TYR A 182 -4.69 17.21 13.01
N ILE A 183 -4.30 17.09 14.28
CA ILE A 183 -3.19 17.83 14.90
C ILE A 183 -2.30 16.86 15.67
N TRP A 184 -1.02 17.21 15.85
CA TRP A 184 -0.11 16.50 16.74
C TRP A 184 -0.10 17.21 18.10
N GLN A 185 -0.49 16.53 19.16
CA GLN A 185 -0.57 17.08 20.50
C GLN A 185 -0.31 16.01 21.56
N ASN A 186 0.53 16.30 22.55
CA ASN A 186 0.88 15.36 23.63
C ASN A 186 1.37 14.00 23.08
N ASP A 187 2.33 14.05 22.15
CA ASP A 187 2.94 12.90 21.47
C ASP A 187 1.94 11.93 20.80
N SER A 188 0.80 12.46 20.40
CA SER A 188 -0.23 11.68 19.72
C SER A 188 -0.99 12.47 18.66
N LEU A 189 -1.46 11.73 17.66
CA LEU A 189 -2.36 12.26 16.63
C LEU A 189 -3.76 12.42 17.20
N LYS A 190 -4.36 13.60 17.06
CA LYS A 190 -5.71 13.92 17.54
C LYS A 190 -6.58 14.42 16.40
N ILE A 191 -7.83 13.96 16.37
CA ILE A 191 -8.85 14.53 15.49
C ILE A 191 -9.36 15.83 16.12
N THR A 192 -9.55 16.85 15.29
CA THR A 192 -10.03 18.18 15.69
C THR A 192 -10.97 18.76 14.63
N LYS A 193 -11.58 19.90 14.94
CA LYS A 193 -12.29 20.71 13.92
C LYS A 193 -11.29 21.50 13.10
N PHE A 194 -11.61 21.66 11.82
CA PHE A 194 -10.83 22.52 10.92
C PHE A 194 -10.83 23.99 11.38
N ASP A 195 -9.66 24.59 11.39
CA ASP A 195 -9.43 25.99 11.77
C ASP A 195 -8.79 26.75 10.60
N LYS A 196 -9.55 27.67 10.01
CA LYS A 196 -9.11 28.46 8.84
C LYS A 196 -7.89 29.36 9.11
N THR A 197 -7.57 29.63 10.36
CA THR A 197 -6.44 30.50 10.76
C THR A 197 -5.12 29.77 10.79
N LYS A 198 -5.12 28.45 10.79
CA LYS A 198 -3.94 27.59 10.91
C LYS A 198 -3.34 27.24 9.56
N LYS A 199 -2.01 27.16 9.53
CA LYS A 199 -1.25 26.65 8.40
C LYS A 199 -1.62 25.19 8.13
N THR A 200 -2.19 24.93 6.95
CA THR A 200 -2.81 23.64 6.61
C THR A 200 -2.05 22.94 5.48
N ILE A 201 -1.83 21.65 5.63
CA ILE A 201 -1.55 20.72 4.52
C ILE A 201 -2.80 19.87 4.31
N VAL A 202 -3.20 19.70 3.04
CA VAL A 202 -4.24 18.76 2.65
C VAL A 202 -3.59 17.48 2.13
N ILE A 203 -4.09 16.32 2.57
CA ILE A 203 -3.73 15.00 2.04
C ILE A 203 -4.89 14.47 1.22
N LEU A 204 -4.68 14.20 -0.05
CA LEU A 204 -5.63 13.47 -0.90
C LEU A 204 -5.51 11.97 -0.57
N ASP A 205 -6.57 11.41 0.01
CA ASP A 205 -6.60 10.05 0.55
C ASP A 205 -6.93 9.01 -0.52
N CYS A 206 -5.93 8.47 -1.17
CA CYS A 206 -6.06 7.34 -2.08
C CYS A 206 -5.89 5.98 -1.38
N GLY A 207 -5.85 5.96 -0.05
CA GLY A 207 -5.51 4.83 0.81
C GLY A 207 -4.33 5.16 1.72
N VAL A 208 -4.41 6.33 2.38
CA VAL A 208 -3.30 6.89 3.16
C VAL A 208 -2.95 6.01 4.36
N LYS A 209 -1.66 5.72 4.51
CA LYS A 209 -1.12 5.14 5.74
C LYS A 209 -1.11 6.18 6.86
N MET A 210 -1.60 5.80 8.03
CA MET A 210 -1.69 6.72 9.17
C MET A 210 -0.35 7.29 9.60
N ASN A 211 0.78 6.60 9.30
CA ASN A 211 2.09 7.16 9.60
C ASN A 211 2.45 8.35 8.72
N ILE A 212 1.96 8.44 7.47
CA ILE A 212 2.09 9.66 6.64
C ILE A 212 1.40 10.84 7.33
N VAL A 213 0.16 10.62 7.83
CA VAL A 213 -0.58 11.66 8.54
C VAL A 213 0.16 12.10 9.81
N ARG A 214 0.72 11.12 10.59
CA ARG A 214 1.52 11.40 11.79
C ARG A 214 2.76 12.24 11.46
N GLU A 215 3.51 11.86 10.41
CA GLU A 215 4.73 12.58 10.03
C GLU A 215 4.47 14.01 9.56
N ILE A 216 3.40 14.26 8.83
CA ILE A 216 3.01 15.64 8.47
C ILE A 216 2.50 16.39 9.69
N ALA A 217 1.63 15.79 10.53
CA ALA A 217 1.05 16.47 11.69
C ALA A 217 2.09 16.90 12.75
N LYS A 218 3.22 16.18 12.85
CA LYS A 218 4.36 16.57 13.71
C LYS A 218 5.03 17.88 13.26
N ARG A 219 4.82 18.31 12.01
CA ARG A 219 5.58 19.39 11.35
C ARG A 219 4.73 20.61 11.01
N VAL A 220 3.41 20.51 11.07
CA VAL A 220 2.48 21.60 10.72
C VAL A 220 1.40 21.77 11.78
N GLU A 221 0.70 22.90 11.77
CA GLU A 221 -0.32 23.22 12.77
C GLU A 221 -1.57 22.35 12.65
N GLN A 222 -1.93 21.95 11.41
CA GLN A 222 -3.01 20.99 11.16
C GLN A 222 -2.86 20.32 9.78
N VAL A 223 -3.43 19.12 9.69
CA VAL A 223 -3.52 18.31 8.46
C VAL A 223 -4.99 18.01 8.20
N VAL A 224 -5.46 18.30 6.99
CA VAL A 224 -6.79 17.87 6.54
C VAL A 224 -6.63 16.74 5.56
N VAL A 225 -7.24 15.60 5.86
CA VAL A 225 -7.25 14.45 4.96
C VAL A 225 -8.60 14.40 4.28
N VAL A 226 -8.62 14.43 2.95
CA VAL A 226 -9.85 14.50 2.13
C VAL A 226 -10.01 13.25 1.28
N PRO A 227 -11.26 12.84 0.94
CA PRO A 227 -11.52 11.73 0.04
C PRO A 227 -10.81 11.84 -1.32
N ALA A 228 -10.49 10.69 -1.94
CA ALA A 228 -9.79 10.59 -3.22
C ALA A 228 -10.51 11.30 -4.38
N ASN A 229 -11.83 11.45 -4.31
CA ASN A 229 -12.66 12.06 -5.36
C ASN A 229 -12.90 13.56 -5.17
N TYR A 230 -12.19 14.21 -4.22
CA TYR A 230 -12.30 15.67 -4.08
C TYR A 230 -11.72 16.38 -5.30
N THR A 231 -12.47 17.35 -5.79
CA THR A 231 -12.02 18.26 -6.85
C THR A 231 -11.05 19.30 -6.30
N VAL A 232 -10.28 19.94 -7.18
CA VAL A 232 -9.39 21.03 -6.79
C VAL A 232 -10.14 22.13 -6.03
N SER A 233 -11.35 22.52 -6.49
CA SER A 233 -12.14 23.55 -5.82
C SER A 233 -12.43 23.19 -4.35
N GLN A 234 -12.83 21.93 -4.09
CA GLN A 234 -13.08 21.45 -2.73
C GLN A 234 -11.80 21.40 -1.88
N ILE A 235 -10.66 21.03 -2.48
CA ILE A 235 -9.36 21.02 -1.79
C ILE A 235 -8.95 22.44 -1.42
N LEU A 236 -9.14 23.40 -2.30
CA LEU A 236 -8.76 24.79 -2.09
C LEU A 236 -9.63 25.53 -1.06
N GLU A 237 -10.82 25.02 -0.71
CA GLU A 237 -11.65 25.54 0.40
C GLU A 237 -10.92 25.49 1.75
N PHE A 238 -9.98 24.58 1.90
CA PHE A 238 -9.13 24.45 3.09
C PHE A 238 -7.93 25.43 3.10
N ASN A 239 -7.76 26.26 2.05
CA ASN A 239 -6.63 27.19 1.88
C ASN A 239 -5.26 26.53 2.15
N PRO A 240 -4.95 25.37 1.50
CA PRO A 240 -3.74 24.62 1.79
C PRO A 240 -2.48 25.35 1.36
N LYS A 241 -1.42 25.28 2.15
CA LYS A 241 -0.08 25.69 1.75
C LYS A 241 0.65 24.62 0.94
N GLY A 242 0.19 23.38 1.04
CA GLY A 242 0.67 22.27 0.24
C GLY A 242 -0.35 21.12 0.20
N VAL A 243 -0.23 20.30 -0.83
CA VAL A 243 -1.03 19.08 -1.00
C VAL A 243 -0.11 17.88 -1.06
N LEU A 244 -0.42 16.86 -0.26
CA LEU A 244 0.23 15.55 -0.33
C LEU A 244 -0.71 14.58 -1.04
N LEU A 245 -0.21 13.91 -2.08
CA LEU A 245 -0.89 12.82 -2.78
C LEU A 245 -0.45 11.51 -2.12
N SER A 246 -1.37 10.79 -1.50
CA SER A 246 -1.02 9.65 -0.67
C SER A 246 -0.70 8.39 -1.50
N ASN A 247 -0.15 7.39 -0.82
CA ASN A 247 -0.11 6.01 -1.29
C ASN A 247 -1.54 5.45 -1.47
N GLY A 248 -1.64 4.30 -2.13
CA GLY A 248 -2.91 3.61 -2.34
C GLY A 248 -2.78 2.35 -3.18
N PRO A 249 -3.85 1.57 -3.30
CA PRO A 249 -3.91 0.33 -4.07
C PRO A 249 -4.25 0.55 -5.54
N GLY A 250 -4.06 -0.51 -6.34
CA GLY A 250 -4.58 -0.67 -7.68
C GLY A 250 -3.66 -0.21 -8.81
N ASP A 251 -4.22 -0.12 -10.01
CA ASP A 251 -3.53 0.34 -11.20
C ASP A 251 -3.73 1.85 -11.38
N PRO A 252 -2.66 2.68 -11.32
CA PRO A 252 -2.79 4.13 -11.42
C PRO A 252 -3.43 4.60 -12.74
N ARG A 253 -3.39 3.78 -13.78
CA ARG A 253 -3.95 4.11 -15.10
C ARG A 253 -5.48 4.09 -15.14
N ASP A 254 -6.12 3.47 -14.15
CA ASP A 254 -7.59 3.34 -14.06
C ASP A 254 -8.24 4.54 -13.34
N TYR A 255 -7.47 5.50 -12.81
CA TYR A 255 -7.97 6.57 -11.94
C TYR A 255 -7.93 7.95 -12.60
N ASP A 256 -8.64 8.11 -13.73
CA ASP A 256 -8.67 9.36 -14.49
C ASP A 256 -9.13 10.57 -13.67
N TYR A 257 -10.08 10.38 -12.75
CA TYR A 257 -10.57 11.48 -11.89
C TYR A 257 -9.48 12.00 -10.94
N ILE A 258 -8.63 11.12 -10.38
CA ILE A 258 -7.48 11.53 -9.55
C ILE A 258 -6.45 12.24 -10.44
N ARG A 259 -6.16 11.67 -11.62
CA ARG A 259 -5.23 12.28 -12.58
C ARG A 259 -5.64 13.70 -12.94
N GLN A 260 -6.93 13.92 -13.24
CA GLN A 260 -7.46 15.26 -13.56
C GLN A 260 -7.30 16.21 -12.37
N THR A 261 -7.67 15.80 -11.16
CA THR A 261 -7.47 16.62 -9.94
C THR A 261 -6.00 17.00 -9.76
N VAL A 262 -5.06 16.07 -9.99
CA VAL A 262 -3.62 16.35 -9.88
C VAL A 262 -3.15 17.30 -10.99
N GLN A 263 -3.64 17.16 -12.22
CA GLN A 263 -3.36 18.09 -13.33
C GLN A 263 -3.76 19.51 -12.97
N ASP A 264 -4.94 19.69 -12.41
CA ASP A 264 -5.45 21.00 -12.01
C ASP A 264 -4.67 21.57 -10.81
N LEU A 265 -4.31 20.75 -9.82
CA LEU A 265 -3.48 21.16 -8.67
C LEU A 265 -2.09 21.69 -9.11
N ILE A 266 -1.47 21.09 -10.12
CA ILE A 266 -0.17 21.54 -10.68
C ILE A 266 -0.25 22.97 -11.27
N GLN A 267 -1.44 23.40 -11.71
CA GLN A 267 -1.66 24.75 -12.25
C GLN A 267 -1.83 25.81 -11.16
N VAL A 268 -2.12 25.43 -9.92
CA VAL A 268 -2.26 26.37 -8.80
C VAL A 268 -0.89 27.01 -8.49
N GLU A 269 -0.81 28.32 -8.62
CA GLU A 269 0.43 29.04 -8.43
C GLU A 269 0.91 28.99 -6.97
N GLY A 270 2.19 28.67 -6.77
CA GLY A 270 2.81 28.63 -5.46
C GLY A 270 2.44 27.44 -4.58
N LEU A 271 1.53 26.55 -5.01
CA LEU A 271 1.15 25.37 -4.25
C LEU A 271 2.29 24.34 -4.26
N ALA A 272 2.69 23.89 -3.07
CA ALA A 272 3.64 22.79 -2.93
C ALA A 272 2.91 21.44 -3.08
N ILE A 273 3.51 20.50 -3.84
CA ILE A 273 2.92 19.16 -4.04
C ILE A 273 3.97 18.10 -3.74
N PHE A 274 3.59 17.13 -2.91
CA PHE A 274 4.40 15.95 -2.61
C PHE A 274 3.59 14.67 -2.87
N GLY A 275 4.09 13.77 -3.75
CA GLY A 275 3.47 12.48 -4.06
C GLY A 275 4.23 11.31 -3.45
N ILE A 276 3.52 10.36 -2.82
CA ILE A 276 4.10 9.14 -2.23
C ILE A 276 3.45 7.92 -2.88
N CYS A 277 4.26 7.00 -3.41
CA CYS A 277 3.87 5.71 -4.00
C CYS A 277 2.81 5.88 -5.10
N LEU A 278 1.53 5.55 -4.87
CA LEU A 278 0.47 5.84 -5.84
C LEU A 278 0.42 7.35 -6.18
N GLY A 279 0.62 8.23 -5.21
CA GLY A 279 0.68 9.67 -5.44
C GLY A 279 1.83 10.11 -6.36
N HIS A 280 2.97 9.41 -6.34
CA HIS A 280 4.05 9.58 -7.32
C HIS A 280 3.60 9.17 -8.73
N GLN A 281 2.95 8.01 -8.85
CA GLN A 281 2.45 7.51 -10.13
C GLN A 281 1.37 8.42 -10.71
N MET A 282 0.43 8.90 -9.87
CA MET A 282 -0.61 9.84 -10.29
C MET A 282 -0.03 11.20 -10.71
N LEU A 283 0.97 11.72 -9.99
CA LEU A 283 1.69 12.92 -10.40
C LEU A 283 2.39 12.71 -11.74
N SER A 284 3.05 11.56 -11.93
CA SER A 284 3.75 11.22 -13.17
C SER A 284 2.78 11.13 -14.35
N LEU A 285 1.63 10.45 -14.20
CA LEU A 285 0.59 10.40 -15.24
C LEU A 285 0.01 11.78 -15.53
N ALA A 286 -0.20 12.61 -14.50
CA ALA A 286 -0.76 13.97 -14.65
C ALA A 286 0.14 14.90 -15.45
N ILE A 287 1.45 14.71 -15.42
CA ILE A 287 2.41 15.49 -16.21
C ILE A 287 2.73 14.88 -17.58
N GLY A 288 2.11 13.74 -17.92
CA GLY A 288 2.24 13.09 -19.23
C GLY A 288 3.30 11.99 -19.30
N CYS A 289 3.80 11.51 -18.14
CA CYS A 289 4.64 10.31 -18.12
C CYS A 289 3.82 9.05 -18.41
N GLU A 290 4.52 8.01 -18.87
CA GLU A 290 3.98 6.65 -18.97
C GLU A 290 4.31 5.86 -17.69
N VAL A 291 3.38 4.97 -17.29
CA VAL A 291 3.54 4.06 -16.17
C VAL A 291 3.27 2.64 -16.62
N PHE A 292 4.15 1.72 -16.26
CA PHE A 292 4.05 0.31 -16.65
C PHE A 292 3.96 -0.61 -15.43
N LYS A 293 3.30 -1.77 -15.62
CA LYS A 293 3.23 -2.82 -14.60
C LYS A 293 4.55 -3.61 -14.57
N MET A 294 5.15 -3.70 -13.38
CA MET A 294 6.34 -4.52 -13.14
C MET A 294 5.94 -5.99 -13.04
N LYS A 295 6.87 -6.89 -13.32
CA LYS A 295 6.64 -8.34 -13.28
C LYS A 295 6.17 -8.83 -11.91
N PHE A 296 6.83 -8.39 -10.82
CA PHE A 296 6.47 -8.74 -9.44
C PHE A 296 6.54 -7.55 -8.47
N GLY A 297 7.05 -6.40 -8.92
CA GLY A 297 7.17 -5.18 -8.12
C GLY A 297 8.22 -5.24 -7.01
N ASN A 298 8.36 -4.12 -6.29
CA ASN A 298 9.25 -3.97 -5.15
C ASN A 298 8.45 -3.93 -3.85
N ARG A 299 8.66 -4.94 -2.97
CA ARG A 299 8.00 -5.02 -1.64
C ARG A 299 8.99 -5.50 -0.60
N GLY A 300 9.31 -4.62 0.33
CA GLY A 300 10.26 -4.89 1.41
C GLY A 300 10.82 -3.61 2.03
N ALA A 301 11.59 -3.76 3.09
CA ALA A 301 12.17 -2.65 3.86
C ALA A 301 13.68 -2.48 3.65
N ASN A 302 14.24 -3.04 2.57
CA ASN A 302 15.67 -3.09 2.29
C ASN A 302 16.01 -2.72 0.84
N GLN A 303 15.19 -1.85 0.23
CA GLN A 303 15.38 -1.42 -1.16
C GLN A 303 16.31 -0.18 -1.18
N PRO A 304 17.51 -0.28 -1.78
CA PRO A 304 18.42 0.85 -1.87
C PRO A 304 18.01 1.79 -3.00
N VAL A 305 17.91 3.08 -2.70
CA VAL A 305 17.69 4.13 -3.71
C VAL A 305 18.80 5.16 -3.65
N GLN A 306 19.13 5.74 -4.78
CA GLN A 306 20.11 6.81 -4.90
C GLN A 306 19.41 8.14 -5.22
N ASP A 307 19.72 9.18 -4.45
CA ASP A 307 19.45 10.56 -4.86
C ASP A 307 20.44 10.93 -5.98
N VAL A 308 19.90 11.13 -7.18
CA VAL A 308 20.69 11.37 -8.39
C VAL A 308 21.48 12.68 -8.30
N THR A 309 21.00 13.64 -7.49
CA THR A 309 21.65 14.96 -7.33
C THR A 309 22.84 14.91 -6.39
N THR A 310 22.69 14.23 -5.26
CA THR A 310 23.73 14.19 -4.21
C THR A 310 24.58 12.93 -4.28
N GLN A 311 24.20 11.95 -5.09
CA GLN A 311 24.81 10.63 -5.20
C GLN A 311 24.76 9.80 -3.90
N LYS A 312 24.00 10.25 -2.90
CA LYS A 312 23.80 9.51 -1.64
C LYS A 312 22.81 8.37 -1.84
N ALA A 313 23.10 7.22 -1.27
CA ALA A 313 22.21 6.09 -1.21
C ALA A 313 21.48 6.03 0.14
N TYR A 314 20.23 5.59 0.10
CA TYR A 314 19.36 5.42 1.26
C TYR A 314 18.68 4.06 1.19
N LEU A 315 18.45 3.42 2.33
CA LEU A 315 17.56 2.27 2.42
C LEU A 315 16.11 2.76 2.52
N THR A 316 15.22 2.08 1.78
CA THR A 316 13.82 2.46 1.74
C THR A 316 12.89 1.29 1.96
N SER A 317 11.69 1.60 2.47
CA SER A 317 10.55 0.70 2.47
C SER A 317 9.75 0.89 1.19
N GLN A 318 9.39 -0.20 0.52
CA GLN A 318 8.67 -0.15 -0.76
C GLN A 318 7.51 -1.15 -0.76
N ASN A 319 6.42 -0.77 -1.43
CA ASN A 319 5.27 -1.62 -1.71
C ASN A 319 4.57 -1.13 -2.97
N HIS A 320 5.11 -1.45 -4.15
CA HIS A 320 4.51 -1.06 -5.42
C HIS A 320 4.69 -2.13 -6.50
N GLY A 321 3.76 -2.17 -7.45
CA GLY A 321 3.78 -3.06 -8.61
C GLY A 321 3.89 -2.31 -9.95
N TYR A 322 4.00 -0.99 -9.92
CA TYR A 322 4.10 -0.13 -11.11
C TYR A 322 5.29 0.79 -10.98
N ALA A 323 5.87 1.18 -12.12
CA ALA A 323 6.99 2.11 -12.20
C ALA A 323 6.80 3.10 -13.36
N VAL A 324 7.45 4.26 -13.27
CA VAL A 324 7.44 5.31 -14.28
C VAL A 324 8.48 5.01 -15.35
N ASP A 325 8.11 5.18 -16.63
CA ASP A 325 9.05 5.07 -17.74
C ASP A 325 9.97 6.29 -17.77
N PRO A 326 11.30 6.11 -17.62
CA PRO A 326 12.27 7.20 -17.61
C PRO A 326 12.28 8.03 -18.92
N GLU A 327 11.96 7.43 -20.05
CA GLU A 327 11.97 8.11 -21.35
C GLU A 327 10.77 9.04 -21.54
N SER A 328 9.72 8.85 -20.75
CA SER A 328 8.49 9.65 -20.82
C SER A 328 8.52 10.94 -19.99
N ILE A 329 9.58 11.21 -19.23
CA ILE A 329 9.64 12.34 -18.29
C ILE A 329 9.77 13.68 -19.06
N PRO A 330 8.79 14.62 -18.90
CA PRO A 330 8.84 15.89 -19.60
C PRO A 330 10.02 16.77 -19.18
N ALA A 331 10.54 17.59 -20.09
CA ALA A 331 11.74 18.42 -19.90
C ALA A 331 11.70 19.40 -18.68
N LYS A 332 10.50 19.75 -18.18
CA LYS A 332 10.31 20.57 -16.96
C LYS A 332 10.58 19.80 -15.66
N TYR A 333 10.64 18.48 -15.74
CA TYR A 333 10.89 17.60 -14.59
C TYR A 333 12.24 16.89 -14.77
N GLU A 334 12.72 16.30 -13.72
CA GLU A 334 13.95 15.52 -13.71
C GLU A 334 13.83 14.35 -12.71
N ILE A 335 14.61 13.31 -12.95
CA ILE A 335 14.75 12.18 -12.03
C ILE A 335 15.37 12.70 -10.73
N HIS A 336 14.77 12.37 -9.59
CA HIS A 336 15.27 12.72 -8.27
C HIS A 336 15.87 11.51 -7.57
N PHE A 337 15.18 10.36 -7.62
CA PHE A 337 15.65 9.10 -7.05
C PHE A 337 15.60 7.96 -8.06
N LYS A 338 16.53 7.04 -7.94
CA LYS A 338 16.64 5.81 -8.76
C LYS A 338 16.92 4.60 -7.88
N ASN A 339 16.29 3.47 -8.14
CA ASN A 339 16.56 2.20 -7.47
C ASN A 339 17.92 1.66 -7.92
N LEU A 340 18.73 1.17 -6.97
CA LEU A 340 20.04 0.62 -7.25
C LEU A 340 20.03 -0.86 -7.62
N ASN A 341 18.89 -1.56 -7.46
CA ASN A 341 18.77 -2.97 -7.80
C ASN A 341 18.28 -3.20 -9.24
N ASP A 342 17.27 -2.43 -9.66
CA ASP A 342 16.58 -2.65 -10.96
C ASP A 342 16.50 -1.39 -11.82
N GLU A 343 17.13 -0.29 -11.35
CA GLU A 343 17.21 1.00 -12.03
C GLU A 343 15.88 1.72 -12.29
N THR A 344 14.78 1.26 -11.68
CA THR A 344 13.49 1.93 -11.78
C THR A 344 13.53 3.34 -11.20
N ILE A 345 12.65 4.21 -11.72
CA ILE A 345 12.51 5.58 -11.22
C ILE A 345 11.80 5.54 -9.87
N GLU A 346 12.48 6.07 -8.87
CA GLU A 346 12.01 6.11 -7.48
C GLU A 346 11.60 7.50 -7.01
N GLY A 347 11.67 8.48 -7.90
CA GLY A 347 11.20 9.83 -7.63
C GLY A 347 11.50 10.80 -8.75
N ILE A 348 10.61 11.78 -8.90
CA ILE A 348 10.75 12.90 -9.83
C ILE A 348 10.57 14.21 -9.09
N ARG A 349 11.13 15.30 -9.65
CA ARG A 349 10.89 16.66 -9.16
C ARG A 349 10.79 17.67 -10.30
N HIS A 350 10.01 18.71 -10.09
CA HIS A 350 9.97 19.84 -11.00
C HIS A 350 11.23 20.74 -10.80
N LYS A 351 11.83 21.22 -11.90
CA LYS A 351 13.09 21.99 -11.87
C LYS A 351 12.97 23.35 -11.15
N SER A 352 11.77 23.94 -11.07
CA SER A 352 11.58 25.29 -10.51
C SER A 352 10.38 25.47 -9.58
N LYS A 353 9.39 24.57 -9.62
CA LYS A 353 8.23 24.60 -8.71
C LYS A 353 8.47 23.69 -7.50
N PRO A 354 7.83 23.93 -6.34
CA PRO A 354 7.91 23.06 -5.16
C PRO A 354 7.06 21.79 -5.33
N ILE A 355 7.34 21.02 -6.39
CA ILE A 355 6.61 19.79 -6.75
C ILE A 355 7.62 18.65 -6.87
N PHE A 356 7.44 17.61 -6.07
CA PHE A 356 8.26 16.41 -6.14
C PHE A 356 7.50 15.17 -5.65
N SER A 357 8.04 14.01 -5.95
CA SER A 357 7.42 12.75 -5.52
C SER A 357 8.45 11.64 -5.35
N VAL A 358 8.07 10.62 -4.57
CA VAL A 358 8.86 9.41 -4.37
C VAL A 358 7.99 8.16 -4.50
N GLN A 359 8.54 7.10 -5.09
CA GLN A 359 7.86 5.82 -5.25
C GLN A 359 7.87 5.01 -3.96
N PHE A 360 8.94 5.13 -3.17
CA PHE A 360 9.09 4.48 -1.86
C PHE A 360 8.31 5.21 -0.76
N HIS A 361 8.31 4.62 0.45
CA HIS A 361 7.58 5.09 1.62
C HIS A 361 8.52 5.78 2.63
N PRO A 362 8.67 7.12 2.63
CA PRO A 362 9.56 7.83 3.55
C PRO A 362 9.07 7.84 5.00
N GLU A 363 7.78 7.54 5.24
CA GLU A 363 7.19 7.38 6.56
C GLU A 363 7.59 6.07 7.24
N ALA A 364 7.95 5.07 6.48
CA ALA A 364 8.59 3.79 6.81
C ALA A 364 8.25 3.19 8.18
N CYS A 365 7.01 3.16 8.60
CA CYS A 365 6.57 2.43 9.78
C CYS A 365 6.77 0.93 9.54
N GLY A 366 7.65 0.31 10.35
CA GLY A 366 8.15 -1.04 10.13
C GLY A 366 9.35 -1.15 9.18
N GLY A 367 10.05 -0.03 8.86
CA GLY A 367 11.21 0.01 7.96
C GLY A 367 12.23 1.09 8.31
N PRO A 368 13.24 1.33 7.42
CA PRO A 368 14.28 2.33 7.62
C PRO A 368 13.71 3.75 7.54
N GLN A 369 14.24 4.64 8.37
CA GLN A 369 13.82 6.04 8.44
C GLN A 369 14.77 7.00 7.71
N ASP A 370 15.67 6.48 6.91
CA ASP A 370 16.74 7.22 6.21
C ASP A 370 16.21 8.37 5.36
N THR A 371 14.98 8.26 4.85
CA THR A 371 14.35 9.22 3.95
C THR A 371 13.27 10.09 4.60
N ASN A 372 13.10 10.02 5.92
CA ASN A 372 12.09 10.79 6.66
C ASN A 372 12.27 12.31 6.51
N PHE A 373 13.51 12.79 6.25
CA PHE A 373 13.81 14.18 5.95
C PHE A 373 13.02 14.77 4.76
N LEU A 374 12.44 13.94 3.91
CA LEU A 374 11.62 14.41 2.79
C LEU A 374 10.35 15.12 3.25
N PHE A 375 9.82 14.76 4.42
CA PHE A 375 8.72 15.53 5.03
C PHE A 375 9.17 16.90 5.46
N ASP A 376 10.39 17.05 6.02
CA ASP A 376 10.96 18.37 6.37
C ASP A 376 11.19 19.20 5.12
N LYS A 377 11.70 18.59 4.04
CA LYS A 377 11.88 19.24 2.73
C LYS A 377 10.54 19.73 2.15
N PHE A 378 9.48 18.94 2.27
CA PHE A 378 8.14 19.34 1.83
C PHE A 378 7.62 20.54 2.64
N VAL A 379 7.68 20.47 3.97
CA VAL A 379 7.22 21.56 4.84
C VAL A 379 8.04 22.83 4.66
N ALA A 380 9.35 22.72 4.44
CA ALA A 380 10.21 23.87 4.13
C ALA A 380 9.88 24.56 2.79
N SER A 381 9.23 23.85 1.86
CA SER A 381 8.83 24.39 0.56
C SER A 381 7.49 25.16 0.58
N LEU A 382 6.76 25.14 1.69
CA LEU A 382 5.48 25.85 1.85
C LEU A 382 5.68 27.35 1.96
N LYS A 383 5.01 28.11 1.11
CA LYS A 383 5.05 29.58 1.10
C LYS A 383 3.90 30.23 1.89
#